data_17957f6bf6a893fe9ead5cb792f96420
#
_entry.id   17957f6bf6a893fe9ead5cb792f96420
#
_cell.length_a   1.000
_cell.length_b   1.000
_cell.length_c   1.000
_cell.angle_alpha   90.00
_cell.angle_beta   90.00
_cell.angle_gamma   90.00
#
_symmetry.space_group_name_H-M   'P 1'
#
loop_
_entity.id
_entity.type
_entity.pdbx_description
1 polymer ?
#
loop_
_entity_poly.entity_id
_entity_poly.type
_entity_poly.pdbx_seq_one_letter_code
_entity_poly.pdbx_strand_id
1 'polypeptide(L)'
;MKTYDVTALGELLIDFTENGISEQGNPILEANPGGAPCNVLSMLVKLGHKGAFIGKIGADMFGDQLACAIREVGIDTTGLKIDEQVHTTLAFVHTLEGGEREFSFYRNPGADMMLSEHDLDETLIKDSKFFHFGSLSMTDEVCRKATRKAIEIAEKSGAILSYDPNLREPLWKSMDEAKEQIIYGMQHCNVLKISDNEIQWLTGMEDYDAGILLLMEKYHIPLILLSMGKNGSRAYTDKFRVERPAFVTEDTIETTGAGDAFCGCILHYILEHGWREYNEKELGEMLEFANAAASIVTTRKGALRVMPKLEEISHVQRGV
;
A
#
# COMPACT_ATOMS: atom_id res chain seq x y z
N MET A 1 23.15 -12.13 -6.04
CA MET A 1 22.03 -12.16 -5.07
C MET A 1 21.44 -10.78 -5.07
N LYS A 2 20.11 -10.62 -5.13
CA LYS A 2 19.48 -9.30 -5.09
C LYS A 2 19.65 -8.68 -3.69
N THR A 3 19.96 -7.38 -3.63
CA THR A 3 20.30 -6.65 -2.39
C THR A 3 19.08 -6.29 -1.57
N TYR A 4 17.97 -5.95 -2.25
CA TYR A 4 16.71 -5.55 -1.62
C TYR A 4 15.68 -6.68 -1.68
N ASP A 5 14.93 -6.83 -0.61
CA ASP A 5 13.79 -7.74 -0.60
C ASP A 5 12.62 -7.12 -1.36
N VAL A 6 12.34 -5.84 -1.12
CA VAL A 6 11.27 -5.10 -1.82
C VAL A 6 11.73 -3.68 -2.16
N THR A 7 11.53 -3.27 -3.41
CA THR A 7 11.51 -1.85 -3.78
C THR A 7 10.09 -1.45 -4.08
N ALA A 8 9.62 -0.35 -3.49
CA ALA A 8 8.29 0.19 -3.75
C ALA A 8 8.37 1.56 -4.43
N LEU A 9 7.43 1.82 -5.36
CA LEU A 9 7.30 3.09 -6.04
C LEU A 9 5.91 3.67 -5.81
N GLY A 10 5.84 4.96 -5.50
CA GLY A 10 4.58 5.67 -5.44
C GLY A 10 4.64 6.98 -4.66
N GLU A 11 3.53 7.32 -4.04
CA GLU A 11 3.37 8.55 -3.27
C GLU A 11 4.00 8.43 -1.87
N LEU A 12 4.48 9.58 -1.41
CA LEU A 12 4.86 9.84 -0.03
C LEU A 12 4.32 11.23 0.31
N LEU A 13 3.48 11.34 1.32
CA LEU A 13 2.67 12.52 1.60
C LEU A 13 2.44 12.71 3.11
N ILE A 14 1.88 13.87 3.48
CA ILE A 14 1.42 14.11 4.86
C ILE A 14 -0.09 13.93 4.92
N ASP A 15 -0.55 13.06 5.81
CA ASP A 15 -1.95 12.95 6.21
C ASP A 15 -2.19 13.82 7.46
N PHE A 16 -2.95 14.91 7.29
CA PHE A 16 -3.41 15.70 8.42
C PHE A 16 -4.67 15.08 9.01
N THR A 17 -4.58 14.62 10.25
CA THR A 17 -5.70 14.05 11.00
C THR A 17 -6.08 14.95 12.19
N GLU A 18 -7.35 14.97 12.56
CA GLU A 18 -7.81 15.75 13.70
C GLU A 18 -7.24 15.21 15.02
N ASN A 19 -6.68 16.12 15.83
CA ASN A 19 -6.10 15.80 17.13
C ASN A 19 -6.58 16.78 18.23
N GLY A 20 -7.90 17.02 18.27
CA GLY A 20 -8.55 17.84 19.26
C GLY A 20 -8.82 19.27 18.83
N ILE A 21 -9.18 20.11 19.81
CA ILE A 21 -9.54 21.53 19.65
C ILE A 21 -8.62 22.37 20.55
N SER A 22 -8.11 23.47 20.01
CA SER A 22 -7.30 24.43 20.76
C SER A 22 -8.14 25.24 21.75
N GLU A 23 -7.49 25.92 22.70
CA GLU A 23 -8.17 26.86 23.64
C GLU A 23 -8.95 27.98 22.92
N GLN A 24 -8.58 28.31 21.68
CA GLN A 24 -9.26 29.31 20.85
C GLN A 24 -10.44 28.73 20.03
N GLY A 25 -10.74 27.44 20.17
CA GLY A 25 -11.81 26.77 19.43
C GLY A 25 -11.41 26.32 18.01
N ASN A 26 -10.13 26.38 17.62
CA ASN A 26 -9.66 25.91 16.31
C ASN A 26 -9.32 24.43 16.34
N PRO A 27 -9.58 23.67 15.24
CA PRO A 27 -9.12 22.29 15.13
C PRO A 27 -7.59 22.21 15.19
N ILE A 28 -7.08 21.23 15.93
CA ILE A 28 -5.66 20.88 15.94
C ILE A 28 -5.48 19.72 14.99
N LEU A 29 -4.54 19.83 14.06
CA LEU A 29 -4.24 18.79 13.08
C LEU A 29 -2.85 18.21 13.34
N GLU A 30 -2.75 16.89 13.35
CA GLU A 30 -1.49 16.17 13.44
C GLU A 30 -1.00 15.80 12.04
N ALA A 31 0.24 16.17 11.72
CA ALA A 31 0.88 15.90 10.44
C ALA A 31 1.52 14.50 10.46
N ASN A 32 0.81 13.51 9.96
CA ASN A 32 1.25 12.13 9.94
C ASN A 32 1.95 11.77 8.60
N PRO A 33 3.19 11.28 8.62
CA PRO A 33 3.82 10.71 7.43
C PRO A 33 3.02 9.50 6.94
N GLY A 34 2.68 9.49 5.64
CA GLY A 34 1.87 8.47 5.00
C GLY A 34 2.26 8.25 3.54
N GLY A 35 1.51 7.40 2.89
CA GLY A 35 1.73 6.92 1.53
C GLY A 35 1.77 5.40 1.52
N ALA A 36 0.84 4.77 0.80
CA ALA A 36 0.65 3.33 0.85
C ALA A 36 1.93 2.52 0.57
N PRO A 37 2.76 2.86 -0.45
CA PRO A 37 3.99 2.11 -0.70
C PRO A 37 4.98 2.17 0.47
N CYS A 38 5.09 3.32 1.13
CA CYS A 38 5.97 3.46 2.30
C CYS A 38 5.42 2.74 3.53
N ASN A 39 4.11 2.66 3.70
CA ASN A 39 3.47 1.89 4.77
C ASN A 39 3.74 0.39 4.59
N VAL A 40 3.62 -0.15 3.37
CA VAL A 40 3.99 -1.53 3.04
C VAL A 40 5.47 -1.80 3.35
N LEU A 41 6.36 -0.89 2.91
CA LEU A 41 7.80 -1.00 3.21
C LEU A 41 8.08 -0.93 4.72
N SER A 42 7.41 -0.04 5.46
CA SER A 42 7.57 0.05 6.91
C SER A 42 7.22 -1.25 7.61
N MET A 43 6.11 -1.90 7.20
CA MET A 43 5.74 -3.21 7.72
C MET A 43 6.83 -4.26 7.45
N LEU A 44 7.35 -4.30 6.22
CA LEU A 44 8.39 -5.23 5.82
C LEU A 44 9.71 -5.01 6.58
N VAL A 45 10.15 -3.75 6.72
CA VAL A 45 11.36 -3.42 7.49
C VAL A 45 11.19 -3.78 8.96
N LYS A 46 9.99 -3.58 9.52
CA LYS A 46 9.66 -3.98 10.89
C LYS A 46 9.76 -5.48 11.11
N LEU A 47 9.52 -6.27 10.06
CA LEU A 47 9.66 -7.74 10.03
C LEU A 47 11.06 -8.21 9.61
N GLY A 48 12.03 -7.29 9.47
CA GLY A 48 13.45 -7.61 9.26
C GLY A 48 13.90 -7.64 7.79
N HIS A 49 13.06 -7.21 6.84
CA HIS A 49 13.41 -7.16 5.42
C HIS A 49 14.07 -5.84 5.01
N LYS A 50 14.81 -5.86 3.91
CA LYS A 50 15.42 -4.67 3.31
C LYS A 50 14.49 -4.05 2.28
N GLY A 51 13.98 -2.85 2.59
CA GLY A 51 13.10 -2.09 1.70
C GLY A 51 13.75 -0.83 1.14
N ALA A 52 13.49 -0.50 -0.13
CA ALA A 52 13.89 0.75 -0.75
C ALA A 52 12.67 1.46 -1.35
N PHE A 53 12.66 2.79 -1.31
CA PHE A 53 11.57 3.60 -1.81
C PHE A 53 12.00 4.44 -3.02
N ILE A 54 11.14 4.47 -4.04
CA ILE A 54 11.25 5.34 -5.21
C ILE A 54 10.03 6.27 -5.22
N GLY A 55 10.29 7.58 -5.12
CA GLY A 55 9.24 8.58 -5.10
C GLY A 55 9.83 9.98 -5.13
N LYS A 56 8.95 11.00 -5.01
CA LYS A 56 9.36 12.40 -5.06
C LYS A 56 8.59 13.22 -4.05
N ILE A 57 9.29 14.11 -3.34
CA ILE A 57 8.76 15.06 -2.35
C ILE A 57 9.17 16.47 -2.70
N GLY A 58 8.52 17.49 -2.13
CA GLY A 58 8.89 18.87 -2.33
C GLY A 58 10.09 19.31 -1.49
N ALA A 59 10.79 20.36 -1.93
CA ALA A 59 11.80 21.06 -1.15
C ALA A 59 11.12 21.98 -0.12
N ASP A 60 10.45 21.38 0.86
CA ASP A 60 9.71 22.08 1.91
C ASP A 60 9.78 21.34 3.26
N MET A 61 9.26 21.98 4.32
CA MET A 61 9.31 21.41 5.67
C MET A 61 8.63 20.04 5.78
N PHE A 62 7.61 19.76 4.98
CA PHE A 62 6.92 18.48 4.97
C PHE A 62 7.72 17.42 4.22
N GLY A 63 8.40 17.80 3.13
CA GLY A 63 9.35 16.94 2.45
C GLY A 63 10.49 16.51 3.37
N ASP A 64 11.06 17.43 4.13
CA ASP A 64 12.10 17.12 5.14
C ASP A 64 11.58 16.18 6.22
N GLN A 65 10.35 16.42 6.74
CA GLN A 65 9.70 15.55 7.71
C GLN A 65 9.50 14.13 7.16
N LEU A 66 9.04 14.00 5.92
CA LEU A 66 8.82 12.71 5.27
C LEU A 66 10.13 11.95 5.04
N ALA A 67 11.15 12.62 4.50
CA ALA A 67 12.47 12.02 4.29
C ALA A 67 13.10 11.53 5.61
N CYS A 68 12.93 12.29 6.69
CA CYS A 68 13.36 11.88 8.02
C CYS A 68 12.57 10.65 8.51
N ALA A 69 11.24 10.68 8.39
CA ALA A 69 10.37 9.63 8.89
C ALA A 69 10.64 8.26 8.24
N ILE A 70 10.75 8.20 6.89
CA ILE A 70 11.02 6.93 6.21
C ILE A 70 12.43 6.40 6.49
N ARG A 71 13.40 7.31 6.70
CA ARG A 71 14.77 6.92 7.11
C ARG A 71 14.80 6.38 8.54
N GLU A 72 14.07 6.99 9.46
CA GLU A 72 13.95 6.54 10.86
C GLU A 72 13.38 5.13 10.98
N VAL A 73 12.42 4.76 10.15
CA VAL A 73 11.86 3.41 10.14
C VAL A 73 12.75 2.40 9.40
N GLY A 74 13.86 2.86 8.76
CA GLY A 74 14.85 1.99 8.15
C GLY A 74 14.64 1.71 6.66
N ILE A 75 13.80 2.49 5.97
CA ILE A 75 13.62 2.39 4.51
C ILE A 75 14.79 3.10 3.82
N ASP A 76 15.40 2.45 2.82
CA ASP A 76 16.41 3.06 1.97
C ASP A 76 15.81 4.18 1.12
N THR A 77 16.39 5.37 1.22
CA THR A 77 15.93 6.59 0.58
C THR A 77 16.72 7.00 -0.67
N THR A 78 17.60 6.13 -1.17
CA THR A 78 18.45 6.43 -2.35
C THR A 78 17.62 6.79 -3.58
N GLY A 79 16.44 6.16 -3.73
CA GLY A 79 15.48 6.45 -4.81
C GLY A 79 14.56 7.64 -4.55
N LEU A 80 14.64 8.30 -3.38
CA LEU A 80 13.82 9.47 -3.07
C LEU A 80 14.39 10.72 -3.75
N LYS A 81 13.57 11.42 -4.52
CA LYS A 81 13.92 12.67 -5.20
C LYS A 81 13.24 13.86 -4.54
N ILE A 82 13.84 15.05 -4.73
CA ILE A 82 13.32 16.31 -4.23
C ILE A 82 12.95 17.18 -5.43
N ASP A 83 11.76 17.75 -5.41
CA ASP A 83 11.30 18.75 -6.39
C ASP A 83 11.45 20.14 -5.79
N GLU A 84 12.24 20.98 -6.48
CA GLU A 84 12.52 22.36 -6.02
C GLU A 84 11.38 23.37 -6.34
N GLN A 85 10.37 22.95 -7.10
CA GLN A 85 9.33 23.85 -7.61
C GLN A 85 7.93 23.45 -7.14
N VAL A 86 7.69 22.15 -6.90
CA VAL A 86 6.38 21.63 -6.55
C VAL A 86 6.39 21.15 -5.11
N HIS A 87 5.38 21.58 -4.34
CA HIS A 87 5.28 21.26 -2.92
C HIS A 87 4.91 19.80 -2.67
N THR A 88 5.28 19.33 -1.49
CA THR A 88 4.87 18.03 -0.97
C THR A 88 3.35 17.91 -0.96
N THR A 89 2.83 16.78 -1.37
CA THR A 89 1.40 16.47 -1.33
C THR A 89 0.90 16.40 0.11
N LEU A 90 -0.26 17.05 0.35
CA LEU A 90 -0.96 17.01 1.63
C LEU A 90 -2.35 16.40 1.44
N ALA A 91 -2.75 15.57 2.38
CA ALA A 91 -4.12 15.07 2.50
C ALA A 91 -4.68 15.51 3.87
N PHE A 92 -5.92 15.98 3.88
CA PHE A 92 -6.65 16.31 5.09
C PHE A 92 -7.75 15.27 5.28
N VAL A 93 -7.74 14.61 6.42
CA VAL A 93 -8.71 13.57 6.79
C VAL A 93 -9.68 14.16 7.78
N HIS A 94 -10.91 14.31 7.37
CA HIS A 94 -12.01 14.73 8.23
C HIS A 94 -12.88 13.54 8.59
N THR A 95 -13.16 13.34 9.88
CA THR A 95 -14.03 12.27 10.34
C THR A 95 -15.43 12.84 10.50
N LEU A 96 -16.38 12.32 9.73
CA LEU A 96 -17.78 12.70 9.76
C LEU A 96 -18.53 12.02 10.92
N GLU A 97 -19.75 12.53 11.24
CA GLU A 97 -20.64 11.85 12.17
C GLU A 97 -20.95 10.43 11.67
N GLY A 98 -20.68 9.43 12.53
CA GLY A 98 -20.81 8.00 12.15
C GLY A 98 -19.47 7.31 11.83
N GLY A 99 -18.34 8.05 11.86
CA GLY A 99 -17.00 7.49 11.65
C GLY A 99 -16.59 7.37 10.18
N GLU A 100 -17.41 7.86 9.25
CA GLU A 100 -17.02 7.99 7.84
C GLU A 100 -15.94 9.04 7.69
N ARG A 101 -15.10 8.87 6.67
CA ARG A 101 -13.96 9.76 6.40
C ARG A 101 -14.12 10.45 5.06
N GLU A 102 -13.89 11.75 5.10
CA GLU A 102 -13.76 12.57 3.91
C GLU A 102 -12.31 13.01 3.74
N PHE A 103 -11.80 12.94 2.50
CA PHE A 103 -10.44 13.32 2.18
C PHE A 103 -10.42 14.54 1.29
N SER A 104 -9.63 15.54 1.67
CA SER A 104 -9.29 16.68 0.83
C SER A 104 -7.81 16.64 0.49
N PHE A 105 -7.48 16.59 -0.80
CA PHE A 105 -6.10 16.50 -1.27
C PHE A 105 -5.60 17.84 -1.82
N TYR A 106 -4.43 18.24 -1.36
CA TYR A 106 -3.66 19.35 -1.93
C TYR A 106 -2.54 18.74 -2.77
N ARG A 107 -2.90 18.33 -4.00
CA ARG A 107 -2.09 17.57 -4.95
C ARG A 107 -2.39 18.02 -6.39
N ASN A 108 -2.26 19.34 -6.66
CA ASN A 108 -2.58 19.88 -7.98
C ASN A 108 -1.56 20.93 -8.47
N PRO A 109 -0.35 20.49 -8.95
CA PRO A 109 0.23 19.18 -8.73
C PRO A 109 0.84 19.03 -7.33
N GLY A 110 1.05 17.80 -6.89
CA GLY A 110 1.93 17.47 -5.78
C GLY A 110 3.28 16.96 -6.30
N ALA A 111 4.34 17.06 -5.50
CA ALA A 111 5.69 16.66 -5.92
C ALA A 111 5.78 15.19 -6.35
N ASP A 112 5.01 14.31 -5.74
CA ASP A 112 4.94 12.88 -6.10
C ASP A 112 4.43 12.66 -7.54
N MET A 113 3.59 13.56 -8.08
CA MET A 113 3.13 13.52 -9.47
C MET A 113 4.24 13.88 -10.47
N MET A 114 5.29 14.56 -10.01
CA MET A 114 6.41 15.02 -10.82
C MET A 114 7.55 13.99 -10.91
N LEU A 115 7.36 12.78 -10.37
CA LEU A 115 8.31 11.69 -10.56
C LEU A 115 8.37 11.29 -12.04
N SER A 116 9.51 11.53 -12.68
CA SER A 116 9.73 11.26 -14.11
C SER A 116 10.57 10.01 -14.34
N GLU A 117 10.60 9.53 -15.58
CA GLU A 117 11.47 8.40 -15.97
C GLU A 117 12.95 8.66 -15.69
N HIS A 118 13.40 9.93 -15.74
CA HIS A 118 14.77 10.33 -15.45
C HIS A 118 15.12 10.28 -13.95
N ASP A 119 14.12 10.30 -13.09
CA ASP A 119 14.29 10.21 -11.64
C ASP A 119 14.48 8.76 -11.16
N LEU A 120 14.19 7.78 -12.01
CA LEU A 120 14.25 6.36 -11.64
C LEU A 120 15.70 5.90 -11.42
N ASP A 121 15.95 5.30 -10.26
CA ASP A 121 17.14 4.51 -10.06
C ASP A 121 16.86 3.06 -10.48
N GLU A 122 17.23 2.74 -11.71
CA GLU A 122 17.04 1.40 -12.28
C GLU A 122 17.76 0.31 -11.48
N THR A 123 18.85 0.65 -10.77
CA THR A 123 19.63 -0.32 -10.00
C THR A 123 18.81 -0.83 -8.82
N LEU A 124 18.10 0.06 -8.12
CA LEU A 124 17.20 -0.33 -7.02
C LEU A 124 16.14 -1.32 -7.50
N ILE A 125 15.54 -1.08 -8.67
CA ILE A 125 14.50 -1.95 -9.24
C ILE A 125 15.09 -3.30 -9.64
N LYS A 126 16.21 -3.29 -10.37
CA LYS A 126 16.87 -4.50 -10.87
C LYS A 126 17.39 -5.39 -9.75
N ASP A 127 17.80 -4.79 -8.64
CA ASP A 127 18.41 -5.50 -7.50
C ASP A 127 17.42 -5.84 -6.38
N SER A 128 16.12 -5.88 -6.71
CA SER A 128 15.02 -6.20 -5.79
C SER A 128 14.34 -7.53 -6.12
N LYS A 129 13.98 -8.31 -5.09
CA LYS A 129 13.21 -9.55 -5.25
C LYS A 129 11.77 -9.24 -5.66
N PHE A 130 11.16 -8.22 -5.00
CA PHE A 130 9.83 -7.71 -5.30
C PHE A 130 9.90 -6.25 -5.75
N PHE A 131 8.98 -5.91 -6.64
CA PHE A 131 8.65 -4.53 -6.97
C PHE A 131 7.19 -4.28 -6.62
N HIS A 132 6.93 -3.37 -5.69
CA HIS A 132 5.59 -3.03 -5.22
C HIS A 132 5.17 -1.65 -5.73
N PHE A 133 3.92 -1.50 -6.16
CA PHE A 133 3.35 -0.25 -6.63
C PHE A 133 1.84 -0.18 -6.41
N GLY A 134 1.32 1.06 -6.43
CA GLY A 134 -0.12 1.35 -6.35
C GLY A 134 -0.62 2.09 -7.59
N SER A 135 -1.90 2.47 -7.59
CA SER A 135 -2.47 3.22 -8.71
C SER A 135 -2.26 4.73 -8.63
N LEU A 136 -1.95 5.29 -7.45
CA LEU A 136 -1.81 6.74 -7.27
C LEU A 136 -0.67 7.33 -8.09
N SER A 137 0.41 6.60 -8.31
CA SER A 137 1.51 6.99 -9.19
C SER A 137 1.15 6.91 -10.69
N MET A 138 -0.10 6.59 -11.03
CA MET A 138 -0.60 6.57 -12.40
C MET A 138 -1.72 7.59 -12.67
N THR A 139 -1.99 8.49 -11.70
CA THR A 139 -3.03 9.52 -11.80
C THR A 139 -2.66 10.68 -12.73
N ASP A 140 -1.37 10.93 -12.98
CA ASP A 140 -0.89 11.95 -13.91
C ASP A 140 0.09 11.38 -14.94
N GLU A 141 0.22 12.04 -16.08
CA GLU A 141 0.99 11.51 -17.21
C GLU A 141 2.49 11.36 -16.89
N VAL A 142 3.08 12.27 -16.11
CA VAL A 142 4.51 12.25 -15.79
C VAL A 142 4.84 11.04 -14.92
N CYS A 143 4.18 10.92 -13.76
CA CYS A 143 4.42 9.80 -12.83
C CYS A 143 3.91 8.47 -13.41
N ARG A 144 2.88 8.47 -14.25
CA ARG A 144 2.39 7.28 -14.98
C ARG A 144 3.47 6.69 -15.88
N LYS A 145 4.16 7.54 -16.68
CA LYS A 145 5.26 7.09 -17.54
C LYS A 145 6.39 6.49 -16.72
N ALA A 146 6.77 7.16 -15.64
CA ALA A 146 7.79 6.64 -14.72
C ALA A 146 7.39 5.29 -14.11
N THR A 147 6.15 5.16 -13.64
CA THR A 147 5.63 3.91 -13.06
C THR A 147 5.63 2.77 -14.08
N ARG A 148 5.13 3.01 -15.29
CA ARG A 148 5.14 2.01 -16.37
C ARG A 148 6.57 1.59 -16.75
N LYS A 149 7.49 2.55 -16.82
CA LYS A 149 8.90 2.27 -17.07
C LYS A 149 9.52 1.41 -15.95
N ALA A 150 9.21 1.72 -14.70
CA ALA A 150 9.68 0.95 -13.55
C ALA A 150 9.14 -0.50 -13.57
N ILE A 151 7.86 -0.68 -13.92
CA ILE A 151 7.24 -2.00 -14.11
C ILE A 151 7.99 -2.80 -15.18
N GLU A 152 8.25 -2.21 -16.36
CA GLU A 152 9.02 -2.87 -17.42
C GLU A 152 10.43 -3.30 -16.98
N ILE A 153 11.12 -2.46 -16.19
CA ILE A 153 12.44 -2.78 -15.66
C ILE A 153 12.36 -3.94 -14.67
N ALA A 154 11.36 -3.93 -13.78
CA ALA A 154 11.13 -4.97 -12.80
C ALA A 154 10.86 -6.33 -13.46
N GLU A 155 9.97 -6.38 -14.46
CA GLU A 155 9.67 -7.57 -15.25
C GLU A 155 10.94 -8.14 -15.93
N LYS A 156 11.69 -7.28 -16.63
CA LYS A 156 12.92 -7.67 -17.33
C LYS A 156 14.01 -8.17 -16.38
N SER A 157 13.99 -7.70 -15.13
CA SER A 157 14.94 -8.15 -14.09
C SER A 157 14.50 -9.42 -13.35
N GLY A 158 13.30 -9.94 -13.65
CA GLY A 158 12.71 -11.09 -12.98
C GLY A 158 12.32 -10.81 -11.53
N ALA A 159 11.93 -9.58 -11.21
CA ALA A 159 11.30 -9.26 -9.94
C ALA A 159 9.84 -9.74 -9.94
N ILE A 160 9.33 -10.12 -8.77
CA ILE A 160 7.91 -10.42 -8.57
C ILE A 160 7.17 -9.10 -8.37
N LEU A 161 6.12 -8.84 -9.15
CA LEU A 161 5.36 -7.60 -9.08
C LEU A 161 4.20 -7.75 -8.12
N SER A 162 4.16 -6.90 -7.09
CA SER A 162 3.08 -6.77 -6.13
C SER A 162 2.33 -5.47 -6.40
N TYR A 163 1.01 -5.56 -6.46
CA TYR A 163 0.14 -4.45 -6.78
C TYR A 163 -1.00 -4.32 -5.77
N ASP A 164 -1.23 -3.10 -5.29
CA ASP A 164 -2.43 -2.69 -4.56
C ASP A 164 -3.04 -1.48 -5.28
N PRO A 165 -4.21 -1.59 -5.94
CA PRO A 165 -4.84 -0.46 -6.60
C PRO A 165 -5.00 0.74 -5.68
N ASN A 166 -5.44 0.51 -4.47
CA ASN A 166 -5.62 1.52 -3.42
C ASN A 166 -6.33 2.78 -3.95
N LEU A 167 -7.48 2.54 -4.60
CA LEU A 167 -8.25 3.56 -5.32
C LEU A 167 -8.60 4.74 -4.42
N ARG A 168 -8.32 5.94 -4.91
CA ARG A 168 -8.74 7.21 -4.33
C ARG A 168 -9.46 8.01 -5.41
N GLU A 169 -10.78 7.84 -5.48
CA GLU A 169 -11.62 8.45 -6.53
C GLU A 169 -11.37 9.94 -6.75
N PRO A 170 -11.23 10.80 -5.68
CA PRO A 170 -11.03 12.24 -5.86
C PRO A 170 -9.72 12.63 -6.56
N LEU A 171 -8.77 11.71 -6.69
CA LEU A 171 -7.47 11.97 -7.33
C LEU A 171 -7.45 11.68 -8.83
N TRP A 172 -8.53 11.15 -9.39
CA TRP A 172 -8.63 10.80 -10.79
C TRP A 172 -9.42 11.85 -11.58
N LYS A 173 -9.01 12.09 -12.82
CA LYS A 173 -9.73 13.00 -13.74
C LYS A 173 -11.09 12.40 -14.16
N SER A 174 -11.18 11.08 -14.22
CA SER A 174 -12.40 10.32 -14.44
C SER A 174 -12.25 8.89 -13.91
N MET A 175 -13.39 8.27 -13.59
CA MET A 175 -13.41 6.86 -13.17
C MET A 175 -13.07 5.89 -14.31
N ASP A 176 -13.28 6.30 -15.57
CA ASP A 176 -12.85 5.52 -16.74
C ASP A 176 -11.32 5.50 -16.84
N GLU A 177 -10.64 6.65 -16.62
CA GLU A 177 -9.18 6.72 -16.57
C GLU A 177 -8.64 5.89 -15.38
N ALA A 178 -9.25 5.99 -14.20
CA ALA A 178 -8.89 5.17 -13.05
C ALA A 178 -8.95 3.67 -13.39
N LYS A 179 -10.05 3.25 -14.01
CA LYS A 179 -10.27 1.85 -14.42
C LYS A 179 -9.22 1.37 -15.43
N GLU A 180 -8.90 2.19 -16.42
CA GLU A 180 -7.87 1.88 -17.41
C GLU A 180 -6.49 1.65 -16.76
N GLN A 181 -6.08 2.56 -15.86
CA GLN A 181 -4.77 2.47 -15.22
C GLN A 181 -4.70 1.34 -14.19
N ILE A 182 -5.80 1.08 -13.46
CA ILE A 182 -5.88 -0.05 -12.53
C ILE A 182 -5.80 -1.38 -13.29
N ILE A 183 -6.48 -1.49 -14.43
CA ILE A 183 -6.40 -2.65 -15.31
C ILE A 183 -4.95 -2.85 -15.81
N TYR A 184 -4.26 -1.76 -16.17
CA TYR A 184 -2.86 -1.85 -16.56
C TYR A 184 -2.01 -2.47 -15.45
N GLY A 185 -2.15 -2.02 -14.19
CA GLY A 185 -1.44 -2.62 -13.06
C GLY A 185 -1.74 -4.12 -12.88
N MET A 186 -3.01 -4.52 -13.03
CA MET A 186 -3.43 -5.93 -12.94
C MET A 186 -2.85 -6.81 -14.05
N GLN A 187 -2.64 -6.27 -15.25
CA GLN A 187 -2.03 -7.02 -16.37
C GLN A 187 -0.55 -7.36 -16.14
N HIS A 188 0.11 -6.67 -15.22
CA HIS A 188 1.54 -6.82 -14.96
C HIS A 188 1.86 -7.44 -13.60
N CYS A 189 0.89 -7.57 -12.68
CA CYS A 189 1.20 -8.05 -11.33
C CYS A 189 1.15 -9.58 -11.20
N ASN A 190 1.96 -10.08 -10.27
CA ASN A 190 1.95 -11.49 -9.84
C ASN A 190 1.14 -11.66 -8.55
N VAL A 191 1.17 -10.67 -7.68
CA VAL A 191 0.44 -10.62 -6.42
C VAL A 191 -0.45 -9.37 -6.44
N LEU A 192 -1.76 -9.57 -6.40
CA LEU A 192 -2.74 -8.50 -6.29
C LEU A 192 -3.35 -8.50 -4.89
N LYS A 193 -3.23 -7.40 -4.16
CA LYS A 193 -4.11 -7.14 -3.02
C LYS A 193 -5.21 -6.18 -3.49
N ILE A 194 -6.45 -6.48 -3.18
CA ILE A 194 -7.62 -5.68 -3.57
C ILE A 194 -8.64 -5.68 -2.44
N SER A 195 -9.40 -4.59 -2.27
CA SER A 195 -10.49 -4.51 -1.30
C SER A 195 -11.83 -4.94 -1.89
N ASP A 196 -12.80 -5.23 -1.01
CA ASP A 196 -14.17 -5.57 -1.36
C ASP A 196 -14.86 -4.47 -2.18
N ASN A 197 -14.69 -3.21 -1.81
CA ASN A 197 -15.24 -2.08 -2.56
C ASN A 197 -14.62 -1.96 -3.96
N GLU A 198 -13.30 -2.17 -4.08
CA GLU A 198 -12.60 -2.09 -5.35
C GLU A 198 -13.01 -3.20 -6.31
N ILE A 199 -13.18 -4.44 -5.83
CA ILE A 199 -13.62 -5.54 -6.68
C ILE A 199 -15.05 -5.32 -7.18
N GLN A 200 -15.95 -4.83 -6.33
CA GLN A 200 -17.32 -4.48 -6.73
C GLN A 200 -17.33 -3.38 -7.79
N TRP A 201 -16.56 -2.32 -7.57
CA TRP A 201 -16.46 -1.22 -8.52
C TRP A 201 -15.87 -1.66 -9.88
N LEU A 202 -14.80 -2.47 -9.86
CA LEU A 202 -14.14 -2.93 -11.09
C LEU A 202 -15.03 -3.85 -11.93
N THR A 203 -15.75 -4.76 -11.28
CA THR A 203 -16.49 -5.83 -11.96
C THR A 203 -17.99 -5.56 -12.07
N GLY A 204 -18.54 -4.72 -11.21
CA GLY A 204 -19.97 -4.52 -11.03
C GLY A 204 -20.70 -5.72 -10.41
N MET A 205 -19.96 -6.68 -9.85
CA MET A 205 -20.50 -7.91 -9.25
C MET A 205 -20.63 -7.77 -7.74
N GLU A 206 -21.74 -8.21 -7.19
CA GLU A 206 -21.94 -8.31 -5.73
C GLU A 206 -21.21 -9.54 -5.15
N ASP A 207 -21.10 -10.61 -5.92
CA ASP A 207 -20.37 -11.81 -5.55
C ASP A 207 -18.86 -11.60 -5.78
N TYR A 208 -18.13 -11.43 -4.68
CA TYR A 208 -16.68 -11.23 -4.71
C TYR A 208 -15.94 -12.41 -5.33
N ASP A 209 -16.38 -13.66 -5.06
CA ASP A 209 -15.73 -14.86 -5.61
C ASP A 209 -15.84 -14.87 -7.14
N ALA A 210 -17.02 -14.57 -7.68
CA ALA A 210 -17.22 -14.43 -9.13
C ALA A 210 -16.38 -13.29 -9.73
N GLY A 211 -16.31 -12.14 -9.04
CA GLY A 211 -15.48 -11.00 -9.45
C GLY A 211 -14.00 -11.35 -9.48
N ILE A 212 -13.47 -11.99 -8.46
CA ILE A 212 -12.07 -12.40 -8.40
C ILE A 212 -11.73 -13.43 -9.47
N LEU A 213 -12.57 -14.44 -9.67
CA LEU A 213 -12.35 -15.46 -10.71
C LEU A 213 -12.32 -14.83 -12.11
N LEU A 214 -13.17 -13.84 -12.37
CA LEU A 214 -13.14 -13.07 -13.62
C LEU A 214 -11.80 -12.36 -13.82
N LEU A 215 -11.24 -11.72 -12.75
CA LEU A 215 -9.94 -11.04 -12.84
C LEU A 215 -8.80 -12.04 -13.04
N MET A 216 -8.82 -13.17 -12.34
CA MET A 216 -7.81 -14.23 -12.49
C MET A 216 -7.79 -14.78 -13.92
N GLU A 217 -8.96 -15.11 -14.47
CA GLU A 217 -9.08 -15.63 -15.82
C GLU A 217 -8.60 -14.61 -16.87
N LYS A 218 -9.01 -13.34 -16.68
CA LYS A 218 -8.76 -12.29 -17.67
C LYS A 218 -7.31 -11.78 -17.67
N TYR A 219 -6.71 -11.68 -16.50
CA TYR A 219 -5.39 -11.05 -16.33
C TYR A 219 -4.29 -12.03 -15.90
N HIS A 220 -4.63 -13.31 -15.70
CA HIS A 220 -3.70 -14.39 -15.32
C HIS A 220 -2.88 -14.11 -14.05
N ILE A 221 -3.54 -13.49 -13.04
CA ILE A 221 -2.89 -13.15 -11.78
C ILE A 221 -2.76 -14.42 -10.91
N PRO A 222 -1.54 -14.85 -10.53
CA PRO A 222 -1.34 -16.11 -9.83
C PRO A 222 -1.85 -16.12 -8.38
N LEU A 223 -1.82 -14.95 -7.71
CA LEU A 223 -2.25 -14.83 -6.31
C LEU A 223 -3.03 -13.53 -6.12
N ILE A 224 -4.28 -13.64 -5.70
CA ILE A 224 -5.12 -12.49 -5.33
C ILE A 224 -5.50 -12.60 -3.86
N LEU A 225 -5.30 -11.49 -3.13
CA LEU A 225 -5.69 -11.30 -1.73
C LEU A 225 -6.83 -10.28 -1.68
N LEU A 226 -7.99 -10.71 -1.21
CA LEU A 226 -9.15 -9.84 -0.99
C LEU A 226 -9.23 -9.46 0.48
N SER A 227 -9.15 -8.16 0.78
CA SER A 227 -9.40 -7.63 2.12
C SER A 227 -10.84 -7.12 2.24
N MET A 228 -11.53 -7.53 3.32
CA MET A 228 -12.96 -7.24 3.55
C MET A 228 -13.18 -6.56 4.91
N GLY A 229 -12.20 -5.75 5.35
CA GLY A 229 -12.26 -5.06 6.64
C GLY A 229 -12.57 -5.99 7.81
N LYS A 230 -13.60 -5.68 8.59
CA LYS A 230 -14.04 -6.51 9.74
C LYS A 230 -14.52 -7.91 9.37
N ASN A 231 -14.79 -8.17 8.10
CA ASN A 231 -15.22 -9.47 7.62
C ASN A 231 -14.04 -10.40 7.31
N GLY A 232 -12.79 -9.93 7.49
CA GLY A 232 -11.59 -10.73 7.29
C GLY A 232 -11.01 -10.63 5.89
N SER A 233 -10.46 -11.73 5.39
CA SER A 233 -9.77 -11.76 4.11
C SER A 233 -9.89 -13.09 3.41
N ARG A 234 -9.66 -13.07 2.09
CA ARG A 234 -9.61 -14.27 1.24
C ARG A 234 -8.33 -14.28 0.41
N ALA A 235 -7.81 -15.47 0.17
CA ALA A 235 -6.73 -15.72 -0.79
C ALA A 235 -7.23 -16.63 -1.90
N TYR A 236 -6.84 -16.32 -3.14
CA TYR A 236 -7.23 -17.05 -4.33
C TYR A 236 -6.00 -17.41 -5.16
N THR A 237 -5.92 -18.66 -5.55
CA THR A 237 -5.01 -19.19 -6.55
C THR A 237 -5.83 -19.96 -7.60
N ASP A 238 -5.19 -20.48 -8.62
CA ASP A 238 -5.85 -21.37 -9.60
C ASP A 238 -6.46 -22.65 -8.97
N LYS A 239 -5.99 -23.06 -7.78
CA LYS A 239 -6.37 -24.31 -7.11
C LYS A 239 -7.20 -24.10 -5.86
N PHE A 240 -7.02 -22.97 -5.18
CA PHE A 240 -7.57 -22.79 -3.83
C PHE A 240 -8.24 -21.44 -3.66
N ARG A 241 -9.32 -21.45 -2.90
CA ARG A 241 -9.94 -20.28 -2.29
C ARG A 241 -9.97 -20.50 -0.80
N VAL A 242 -9.26 -19.67 -0.06
CA VAL A 242 -9.15 -19.76 1.41
C VAL A 242 -9.67 -18.48 2.02
N GLU A 243 -10.39 -18.60 3.14
CA GLU A 243 -10.93 -17.46 3.89
C GLU A 243 -10.50 -17.52 5.34
N ARG A 244 -10.20 -16.36 5.94
CA ARG A 244 -9.92 -16.21 7.37
C ARG A 244 -10.64 -15.01 7.93
N PRO A 245 -11.22 -15.11 9.14
CA PRO A 245 -11.87 -13.99 9.81
C PRO A 245 -10.86 -12.92 10.21
N ALA A 246 -11.33 -11.69 10.40
CA ALA A 246 -10.54 -10.65 11.02
C ALA A 246 -10.38 -10.88 12.54
N PHE A 247 -9.30 -10.36 13.11
CA PHE A 247 -9.16 -10.19 14.55
C PHE A 247 -9.84 -8.87 14.94
N VAL A 248 -11.12 -8.94 15.30
CA VAL A 248 -11.90 -7.75 15.64
C VAL A 248 -11.58 -7.32 17.07
N THR A 249 -11.32 -6.03 17.27
CA THR A 249 -11.10 -5.42 18.59
C THR A 249 -12.04 -4.24 18.80
N GLU A 250 -12.45 -4.04 20.06
CA GLU A 250 -13.25 -2.87 20.47
C GLU A 250 -12.38 -1.60 20.54
N ASP A 251 -11.05 -1.74 20.59
CA ASP A 251 -10.10 -0.64 20.70
C ASP A 251 -9.76 0.02 19.34
N THR A 252 -10.54 -0.24 18.29
CA THR A 252 -10.32 0.36 16.98
C THR A 252 -10.43 1.88 17.04
N ILE A 253 -9.34 2.57 16.69
CA ILE A 253 -9.25 4.04 16.64
C ILE A 253 -9.41 4.51 15.20
N GLU A 254 -8.62 3.93 14.30
CA GLU A 254 -8.64 4.27 12.88
C GLU A 254 -8.19 3.08 12.01
N THR A 255 -8.47 3.14 10.70
CA THR A 255 -8.12 2.05 9.77
C THR A 255 -7.01 2.39 8.78
N THR A 256 -6.41 3.57 8.91
CA THR A 256 -5.30 4.01 8.03
C THR A 256 -4.12 3.06 8.16
N GLY A 257 -3.59 2.61 7.03
CA GLY A 257 -2.42 1.70 7.00
C GLY A 257 -2.72 0.23 7.29
N ALA A 258 -3.95 -0.15 7.70
CA ALA A 258 -4.27 -1.55 7.98
C ALA A 258 -4.17 -2.43 6.72
N GLY A 259 -4.67 -1.93 5.58
CA GLY A 259 -4.52 -2.60 4.27
C GLY A 259 -3.07 -2.73 3.83
N ASP A 260 -2.26 -1.70 4.09
CA ASP A 260 -0.84 -1.68 3.76
C ASP A 260 -0.05 -2.67 4.65
N ALA A 261 -0.38 -2.73 5.95
CA ALA A 261 0.19 -3.71 6.87
C ALA A 261 -0.16 -5.14 6.45
N PHE A 262 -1.42 -5.38 6.07
CA PHE A 262 -1.87 -6.65 5.51
C PHE A 262 -1.03 -7.02 4.28
N CYS A 263 -0.89 -6.12 3.31
CA CYS A 263 -0.08 -6.34 2.11
C CYS A 263 1.38 -6.64 2.46
N GLY A 264 1.99 -5.85 3.35
CA GLY A 264 3.37 -6.06 3.83
C GLY A 264 3.57 -7.43 4.46
N CYS A 265 2.60 -7.91 5.26
CA CYS A 265 2.64 -9.25 5.85
C CYS A 265 2.51 -10.38 4.83
N ILE A 266 1.69 -10.21 3.79
CA ILE A 266 1.63 -11.15 2.67
C ILE A 266 2.99 -11.26 1.98
N LEU A 267 3.62 -10.13 1.65
CA LEU A 267 4.94 -10.12 1.02
C LEU A 267 6.02 -10.70 1.94
N HIS A 268 5.96 -10.44 3.25
CA HIS A 268 6.82 -11.09 4.25
C HIS A 268 6.70 -12.62 4.17
N TYR A 269 5.48 -13.16 4.22
CA TYR A 269 5.25 -14.60 4.15
C TYR A 269 5.86 -15.20 2.88
N ILE A 270 5.68 -14.54 1.74
CA ILE A 270 6.24 -14.99 0.47
C ILE A 270 7.78 -14.91 0.47
N LEU A 271 8.37 -13.87 1.07
CA LEU A 271 9.83 -13.72 1.19
C LEU A 271 10.47 -14.83 2.04
N GLU A 272 9.80 -15.23 3.14
CA GLU A 272 10.28 -16.29 4.03
C GLU A 272 10.14 -17.70 3.44
N HIS A 273 9.07 -17.94 2.66
CA HIS A 273 8.75 -19.28 2.14
C HIS A 273 9.09 -19.48 0.65
N GLY A 274 9.52 -18.40 -0.04
CA GLY A 274 9.83 -18.38 -1.48
C GLY A 274 8.58 -18.25 -2.35
N TRP A 275 8.74 -17.64 -3.53
CA TRP A 275 7.68 -17.54 -4.53
C TRP A 275 7.43 -18.90 -5.18
N ARG A 276 6.29 -19.50 -4.90
CA ARG A 276 5.88 -20.82 -5.36
C ARG A 276 4.37 -20.98 -5.22
N GLU A 277 3.84 -22.11 -5.64
CA GLU A 277 2.48 -22.49 -5.30
C GLU A 277 2.35 -22.80 -3.80
N TYR A 278 1.31 -22.24 -3.17
CA TYR A 278 0.96 -22.48 -1.77
C TYR A 278 -0.25 -23.39 -1.68
N ASN A 279 -0.26 -24.28 -0.70
CA ASN A 279 -1.44 -25.09 -0.39
C ASN A 279 -2.43 -24.33 0.49
N GLU A 280 -3.62 -24.91 0.71
CA GLU A 280 -4.71 -24.31 1.47
C GLU A 280 -4.30 -23.93 2.90
N LYS A 281 -3.53 -24.78 3.58
CA LYS A 281 -3.04 -24.52 4.94
C LYS A 281 -2.11 -23.31 4.97
N GLU A 282 -1.15 -23.26 4.07
CA GLU A 282 -0.18 -22.16 3.96
C GLU A 282 -0.86 -20.82 3.61
N LEU A 283 -1.84 -20.83 2.71
CA LEU A 283 -2.65 -19.65 2.43
C LEU A 283 -3.45 -19.18 3.66
N GLY A 284 -3.95 -20.13 4.46
CA GLY A 284 -4.62 -19.84 5.72
C GLY A 284 -3.69 -19.19 6.74
N GLU A 285 -2.50 -19.72 6.93
CA GLU A 285 -1.47 -19.16 7.82
C GLU A 285 -1.03 -17.74 7.37
N MET A 286 -0.87 -17.54 6.06
CA MET A 286 -0.57 -16.24 5.47
C MET A 286 -1.64 -15.20 5.80
N LEU A 287 -2.92 -15.54 5.61
CA LEU A 287 -4.04 -14.64 5.91
C LEU A 287 -4.19 -14.36 7.41
N GLU A 288 -4.05 -15.37 8.27
CA GLU A 288 -4.13 -15.19 9.71
C GLU A 288 -3.05 -14.23 10.23
N PHE A 289 -1.81 -14.37 9.75
CA PHE A 289 -0.72 -13.48 10.09
C PHE A 289 -1.00 -12.04 9.64
N ALA A 290 -1.45 -11.86 8.41
CA ALA A 290 -1.76 -10.56 7.85
C ALA A 290 -2.97 -9.88 8.52
N ASN A 291 -4.03 -10.65 8.84
CA ASN A 291 -5.20 -10.14 9.56
C ASN A 291 -4.84 -9.71 11.00
N ALA A 292 -3.96 -10.45 11.70
CA ALA A 292 -3.51 -10.08 13.04
C ALA A 292 -2.72 -8.76 13.03
N ALA A 293 -1.81 -8.58 12.06
CA ALA A 293 -1.07 -7.34 11.92
C ALA A 293 -1.99 -6.14 11.59
N ALA A 294 -2.91 -6.32 10.65
CA ALA A 294 -3.88 -5.29 10.29
C ALA A 294 -4.75 -4.86 11.50
N SER A 295 -5.19 -5.81 12.31
CA SER A 295 -5.95 -5.55 13.54
C SER A 295 -5.16 -4.67 14.53
N ILE A 296 -3.88 -4.94 14.75
CA ILE A 296 -3.04 -4.12 15.64
C ILE A 296 -2.92 -2.68 15.12
N VAL A 297 -2.73 -2.50 13.81
CA VAL A 297 -2.64 -1.16 13.21
C VAL A 297 -3.90 -0.35 13.47
N THR A 298 -5.08 -0.96 13.43
CA THR A 298 -6.34 -0.23 13.68
C THR A 298 -6.47 0.32 15.11
N THR A 299 -5.69 -0.14 16.05
CA THR A 299 -5.67 0.37 17.44
C THR A 299 -4.69 1.52 17.66
N ARG A 300 -4.06 2.03 16.60
CA ARG A 300 -3.00 3.05 16.67
C ARG A 300 -3.30 4.20 15.73
N LYS A 301 -2.88 5.42 16.10
CA LYS A 301 -3.00 6.60 15.22
C LYS A 301 -1.82 6.67 14.24
N GLY A 302 -2.12 6.97 12.98
CA GLY A 302 -1.15 7.04 11.89
C GLY A 302 -0.88 5.68 11.25
N ALA A 303 0.06 5.62 10.32
CA ALA A 303 0.36 4.41 9.55
C ALA A 303 1.85 4.05 9.58
N LEU A 304 2.72 4.90 9.04
CA LEU A 304 4.13 4.59 8.80
C LEU A 304 4.88 4.09 10.06
N ARG A 305 4.68 4.75 11.20
CA ARG A 305 5.43 4.50 12.45
C ARG A 305 4.77 3.46 13.37
N VAL A 306 3.56 3.02 13.07
CA VAL A 306 2.75 2.20 13.99
C VAL A 306 2.72 0.71 13.62
N MET A 307 3.46 0.31 12.62
CA MET A 307 3.54 -1.07 12.18
C MET A 307 3.99 -2.00 13.31
N PRO A 308 3.29 -3.13 13.54
CA PRO A 308 3.59 -4.05 14.65
C PRO A 308 4.88 -4.84 14.43
N LYS A 309 5.48 -5.26 15.55
CA LYS A 309 6.58 -6.22 15.56
C LYS A 309 6.05 -7.64 15.44
N LEU A 310 6.93 -8.57 15.07
CA LEU A 310 6.61 -9.99 14.95
C LEU A 310 6.01 -10.59 16.24
N GLU A 311 6.55 -10.18 17.40
CA GLU A 311 6.09 -10.67 18.70
C GLU A 311 4.65 -10.22 19.00
N GLU A 312 4.28 -8.98 18.63
CA GLU A 312 2.93 -8.43 18.81
C GLU A 312 1.92 -9.19 17.94
N ILE A 313 2.28 -9.46 16.67
CA ILE A 313 1.43 -10.23 15.75
C ILE A 313 1.22 -11.64 16.28
N SER A 314 2.29 -12.30 16.72
CA SER A 314 2.23 -13.65 17.29
C SER A 314 1.41 -13.71 18.58
N HIS A 315 1.34 -12.64 19.34
CA HIS A 315 0.53 -12.54 20.55
C HIS A 315 -0.97 -12.54 20.22
N VAL A 316 -1.37 -11.69 19.26
CA VAL A 316 -2.76 -11.61 18.77
C VAL A 316 -3.21 -12.94 18.17
N GLN A 317 -2.36 -13.62 17.37
CA GLN A 317 -2.70 -14.93 16.80
C GLN A 317 -2.98 -16.01 17.85
N ARG A 318 -2.33 -15.92 19.02
CA ARG A 318 -2.52 -16.87 20.13
C ARG A 318 -3.73 -16.55 21.01
N GLY A 319 -4.40 -15.41 20.78
CA GLY A 319 -5.57 -14.99 21.55
C GLY A 319 -5.24 -14.58 22.99
N VAL A 320 -4.04 -14.07 23.23
CA VAL A 320 -3.54 -13.65 24.56
C VAL A 320 -3.36 -12.14 24.59
#